data_d21ec18fa1b1d4fe93fc932583c0839b
#
_entry.id   d21ec18fa1b1d4fe93fc932583c0839b
#
_cell.length_a   1.000
_cell.length_b   1.000
_cell.length_c   1.000
_cell.angle_alpha   90.00
_cell.angle_beta   90.00
_cell.angle_gamma   90.00
#
_symmetry.space_group_name_H-M   'P 1'
#
loop_
_entity.id
_entity.type
_entity.pdbx_description
1 polymer ?
#
loop_
_entity_poly.entity_id
_entity_poly.type
_entity_poly.pdbx_seq_one_letter_code
_entity_poly.pdbx_strand_id
1 'polypeptide(L)'
;MNTLRYPVLMILSFMLLCGCGSPHGKPGKEAEILAPDQIMDFAILYGENCAGCHGAEGRGGAAIALADPVYLAVADDASIRNATANGVRGTAMPAFAQSAGGMLTDKQIDLITSQIRSRWGRPGFLNSANPPSYSAKSAGNPAQGALAYNTYCESCHGPGGHGGAKGSSIADPAFLALVSDQGLRTIIITGRPELGAPDWRANIPGKPISDQEITDVVAWLASQRAQSAPHANSTSNTTQHQESTNAR
;
A
#
# COMPACT_ATOMS: atom_id res chain seq x y z
N MET A 1 76.20 -44.26 26.78
CA MET A 1 75.59 -42.92 26.90
C MET A 1 74.96 -42.45 25.55
N ASN A 2 73.97 -43.17 24.99
CA ASN A 2 73.38 -42.76 23.73
C ASN A 2 71.87 -43.15 23.52
N THR A 3 71.17 -43.52 24.61
CA THR A 3 69.79 -44.01 24.49
C THR A 3 68.69 -42.97 24.79
N LEU A 4 69.07 -41.72 25.09
CA LEU A 4 68.12 -40.66 25.45
C LEU A 4 67.80 -39.65 24.36
N ARG A 5 68.43 -39.78 23.20
CA ARG A 5 68.27 -38.82 22.12
C ARG A 5 67.11 -39.12 21.16
N TYR A 6 66.73 -40.38 21.05
CA TYR A 6 65.66 -40.80 20.11
C TYR A 6 64.20 -40.49 20.57
N PRO A 7 63.84 -40.63 21.87
CA PRO A 7 62.47 -40.33 22.27
C PRO A 7 62.14 -38.82 22.16
N VAL A 8 63.11 -37.93 22.37
CA VAL A 8 62.89 -36.47 22.25
C VAL A 8 62.65 -36.06 20.79
N LEU A 9 63.36 -36.67 19.83
CA LEU A 9 63.15 -36.42 18.42
C LEU A 9 61.75 -36.93 17.93
N MET A 10 61.29 -38.07 18.42
CA MET A 10 59.94 -38.60 18.09
C MET A 10 58.80 -37.76 18.66
N ILE A 11 58.94 -37.23 19.87
CA ILE A 11 57.96 -36.34 20.49
C ILE A 11 57.90 -35.00 19.73
N LEU A 12 59.04 -34.44 19.30
CA LEU A 12 59.07 -33.22 18.54
C LEU A 12 58.44 -33.41 17.14
N SER A 13 58.63 -34.59 16.51
CA SER A 13 58.06 -34.91 15.21
C SER A 13 56.55 -35.12 15.26
N PHE A 14 55.99 -35.57 16.42
CA PHE A 14 54.54 -35.79 16.59
C PHE A 14 53.78 -34.49 16.91
N MET A 15 54.46 -33.48 17.51
CA MET A 15 53.88 -32.17 17.77
C MET A 15 53.77 -31.30 16.50
N LEU A 16 54.49 -31.60 15.43
CA LEU A 16 54.44 -30.86 14.16
C LEU A 16 53.28 -31.33 13.26
N LEU A 17 52.60 -32.42 13.54
CA LEU A 17 51.48 -32.99 12.76
C LEU A 17 50.07 -32.60 13.26
N CYS A 18 49.94 -32.00 14.42
CA CYS A 18 48.64 -31.57 15.00
C CYS A 18 48.26 -30.11 14.63
N GLY A 19 48.96 -29.46 13.70
CA GLY A 19 48.75 -28.07 13.35
C GLY A 19 47.84 -27.82 12.14
N CYS A 20 46.97 -28.75 11.76
CA CYS A 20 45.93 -28.52 10.73
C CYS A 20 44.60 -28.05 11.37
N GLY A 21 44.67 -27.02 12.21
CA GLY A 21 43.49 -26.18 12.43
C GLY A 21 43.20 -25.41 11.16
N SER A 22 41.91 -25.23 10.85
CA SER A 22 41.49 -24.44 9.70
C SER A 22 42.22 -23.11 9.63
N PRO A 23 42.81 -22.72 8.51
CA PRO A 23 43.53 -21.45 8.39
C PRO A 23 42.64 -20.32 8.91
N HIS A 24 43.24 -19.46 9.75
CA HIS A 24 42.58 -18.21 10.19
C HIS A 24 42.23 -17.41 8.95
N GLY A 25 40.91 -17.09 8.74
CA GLY A 25 40.43 -16.36 7.59
C GLY A 25 39.68 -17.20 6.54
N LYS A 26 39.50 -18.52 6.77
CA LYS A 26 38.52 -19.25 5.99
C LYS A 26 37.13 -18.76 6.42
N PRO A 27 36.32 -18.11 5.54
CA PRO A 27 34.95 -17.76 5.88
C PRO A 27 34.26 -19.02 6.41
N GLY A 28 33.57 -18.90 7.55
CA GLY A 28 32.61 -19.92 7.94
C GLY A 28 31.67 -20.18 6.76
N LYS A 29 30.84 -21.22 6.78
CA LYS A 29 29.73 -21.30 5.85
C LYS A 29 28.86 -20.06 6.11
N GLU A 30 29.15 -18.99 5.36
CA GLU A 30 28.22 -17.86 5.30
C GLU A 30 26.87 -18.41 4.89
N ALA A 31 25.82 -17.94 5.55
CA ALA A 31 24.48 -18.19 5.07
C ALA A 31 24.46 -17.82 3.59
N GLU A 32 24.03 -18.74 2.74
CA GLU A 32 23.95 -18.52 1.32
C GLU A 32 23.17 -17.22 1.05
N ILE A 33 23.85 -16.25 0.43
CA ILE A 33 23.20 -14.98 0.08
C ILE A 33 22.27 -15.29 -1.09
N LEU A 34 20.97 -15.37 -0.80
CA LEU A 34 19.95 -15.58 -1.81
C LEU A 34 19.88 -14.36 -2.74
N ALA A 35 19.75 -14.58 -4.02
CA ALA A 35 19.39 -13.52 -4.95
C ALA A 35 17.99 -12.96 -4.60
N PRO A 36 17.70 -11.67 -4.86
CA PRO A 36 16.43 -11.05 -4.48
C PRO A 36 15.18 -11.79 -4.98
N ASP A 37 15.24 -12.38 -6.17
CA ASP A 37 14.17 -13.17 -6.78
C ASP A 37 13.98 -14.55 -6.15
N GLN A 38 14.94 -15.02 -5.35
CA GLN A 38 14.90 -16.28 -4.61
C GLN A 38 14.35 -16.13 -3.18
N ILE A 39 14.20 -14.90 -2.69
CA ILE A 39 13.63 -14.64 -1.37
C ILE A 39 12.14 -14.96 -1.41
N MET A 40 11.72 -15.98 -0.66
CA MET A 40 10.34 -16.44 -0.55
C MET A 40 9.86 -16.41 0.91
N ASP A 41 10.36 -15.47 1.69
CA ASP A 41 9.92 -15.22 3.06
C ASP A 41 9.00 -14.00 3.09
N PHE A 42 7.78 -14.19 3.62
CA PHE A 42 6.77 -13.12 3.68
C PHE A 42 7.23 -11.94 4.55
N ALA A 43 7.88 -12.21 5.69
CA ALA A 43 8.27 -11.13 6.61
C ALA A 43 9.30 -10.22 5.95
N ILE A 44 10.25 -10.80 5.21
CA ILE A 44 11.25 -10.04 4.44
C ILE A 44 10.56 -9.27 3.32
N LEU A 45 9.80 -9.97 2.46
CA LEU A 45 9.16 -9.33 1.30
C LEU A 45 8.18 -8.23 1.70
N TYR A 46 7.35 -8.49 2.71
CA TYR A 46 6.40 -7.50 3.21
C TYR A 46 7.10 -6.34 3.91
N GLY A 47 8.09 -6.65 4.76
CA GLY A 47 8.85 -5.67 5.51
C GLY A 47 9.55 -4.66 4.61
N GLU A 48 10.20 -5.13 3.56
CA GLU A 48 10.97 -4.29 2.65
C GLU A 48 10.13 -3.52 1.64
N ASN A 49 8.96 -4.06 1.23
CA ASN A 49 8.20 -3.48 0.12
C ASN A 49 6.87 -2.84 0.54
N CYS A 50 6.25 -3.26 1.65
CA CYS A 50 4.87 -2.90 1.99
C CYS A 50 4.74 -2.16 3.33
N ALA A 51 5.54 -2.59 4.34
CA ALA A 51 5.39 -2.15 5.73
C ALA A 51 5.56 -0.64 5.92
N GLY A 52 6.40 0.03 5.10
CA GLY A 52 6.62 1.48 5.18
C GLY A 52 5.33 2.29 5.01
N CYS A 53 4.41 1.83 4.16
CA CYS A 53 3.15 2.52 3.90
C CYS A 53 1.97 1.87 4.63
N HIS A 54 1.94 0.53 4.76
CA HIS A 54 0.81 -0.21 5.31
C HIS A 54 0.97 -0.59 6.79
N GLY A 55 2.15 -0.29 7.38
CA GLY A 55 2.52 -0.69 8.75
C GLY A 55 3.05 -2.12 8.84
N ALA A 56 3.90 -2.39 9.83
CA ALA A 56 4.61 -3.67 9.98
C ALA A 56 3.66 -4.87 10.10
N GLU A 57 2.52 -4.67 10.80
CA GLU A 57 1.48 -5.69 10.99
C GLU A 57 0.26 -5.45 10.09
N GLY A 58 0.46 -4.83 8.92
CA GLY A 58 -0.60 -4.52 7.99
C GLY A 58 -1.57 -3.43 8.47
N ARG A 59 -1.18 -2.64 9.48
CA ARG A 59 -2.00 -1.55 10.05
C ARG A 59 -1.14 -0.47 10.68
N GLY A 60 -1.72 0.71 10.90
CA GLY A 60 -1.03 1.83 11.54
C GLY A 60 -0.13 2.62 10.59
N GLY A 61 -0.13 2.34 9.31
CA GLY A 61 0.55 3.13 8.28
C GLY A 61 -0.32 4.23 7.69
N ALA A 62 0.24 5.04 6.79
CA ALA A 62 -0.47 6.10 6.08
C ALA A 62 -1.49 5.55 5.06
N ALA A 63 -1.20 4.38 4.46
CA ALA A 63 -2.08 3.70 3.52
C ALA A 63 -3.19 2.89 4.24
N ILE A 64 -4.10 2.32 3.44
CA ILE A 64 -5.16 1.44 3.97
C ILE A 64 -4.57 0.30 4.79
N ALA A 65 -5.28 -0.10 5.86
CA ALA A 65 -4.88 -1.23 6.68
C ALA A 65 -5.14 -2.55 5.95
N LEU A 66 -4.08 -3.23 5.48
CA LEU A 66 -4.18 -4.52 4.82
C LEU A 66 -4.65 -5.65 5.76
N ALA A 67 -4.46 -5.48 7.07
CA ALA A 67 -4.91 -6.42 8.09
C ALA A 67 -6.31 -6.07 8.64
N ASP A 68 -7.04 -5.16 8.00
CA ASP A 68 -8.41 -4.85 8.38
C ASP A 68 -9.35 -6.00 7.98
N PRO A 69 -10.14 -6.55 8.92
CA PRO A 69 -11.01 -7.70 8.63
C PRO A 69 -12.15 -7.36 7.67
N VAL A 70 -12.62 -6.10 7.62
CA VAL A 70 -13.63 -5.66 6.65
C VAL A 70 -13.02 -5.61 5.27
N TYR A 71 -11.81 -5.01 5.13
CA TYR A 71 -11.07 -4.98 3.87
C TYR A 71 -10.91 -6.39 3.30
N LEU A 72 -10.38 -7.30 4.11
CA LEU A 72 -10.12 -8.68 3.69
C LEU A 72 -11.41 -9.50 3.47
N ALA A 73 -12.55 -9.06 3.98
CA ALA A 73 -13.82 -9.71 3.69
C ALA A 73 -14.47 -9.24 2.38
N VAL A 74 -14.15 -8.02 1.91
CA VAL A 74 -14.75 -7.45 0.69
C VAL A 74 -13.81 -7.48 -0.52
N ALA A 75 -12.50 -7.31 -0.34
CA ALA A 75 -11.51 -7.40 -1.41
C ALA A 75 -11.16 -8.86 -1.68
N ASP A 76 -11.28 -9.32 -2.92
CA ASP A 76 -10.84 -10.65 -3.33
C ASP A 76 -9.31 -10.69 -3.58
N ASP A 77 -8.77 -11.92 -3.67
CA ASP A 77 -7.34 -12.12 -3.86
C ASP A 77 -6.85 -11.56 -5.20
N ALA A 78 -7.69 -11.61 -6.24
CA ALA A 78 -7.36 -11.07 -7.55
C ALA A 78 -7.21 -9.54 -7.49
N SER A 79 -8.07 -8.85 -6.74
CA SER A 79 -7.99 -7.40 -6.52
C SER A 79 -6.73 -7.01 -5.74
N ILE A 80 -6.41 -7.73 -4.66
CA ILE A 80 -5.20 -7.50 -3.87
C ILE A 80 -3.95 -7.74 -4.73
N ARG A 81 -3.91 -8.88 -5.45
CA ARG A 81 -2.83 -9.23 -6.35
C ARG A 81 -2.63 -8.17 -7.44
N ASN A 82 -3.71 -7.74 -8.08
CA ASN A 82 -3.65 -6.74 -9.14
C ASN A 82 -3.11 -5.40 -8.63
N ALA A 83 -3.58 -4.92 -7.47
CA ALA A 83 -3.08 -3.70 -6.85
C ALA A 83 -1.59 -3.81 -6.49
N THR A 84 -1.15 -4.97 -5.99
CA THR A 84 0.26 -5.23 -5.69
C THR A 84 1.11 -5.28 -6.96
N ALA A 85 0.67 -6.02 -7.97
CA ALA A 85 1.44 -6.20 -9.20
C ALA A 85 1.57 -4.90 -10.01
N ASN A 86 0.46 -4.21 -10.23
CA ASN A 86 0.37 -3.09 -11.17
C ASN A 86 0.39 -1.70 -10.51
N GLY A 87 0.39 -1.69 -9.16
CA GLY A 87 0.21 -0.45 -8.42
C GLY A 87 -1.20 0.13 -8.58
N VAL A 88 -1.40 1.33 -8.05
CA VAL A 88 -2.67 2.06 -8.18
C VAL A 88 -2.38 3.40 -8.84
N ARG A 89 -2.81 3.53 -10.08
CA ARG A 89 -2.54 4.73 -10.91
C ARG A 89 -2.99 6.00 -10.21
N GLY A 90 -2.15 7.03 -10.25
CA GLY A 90 -2.45 8.34 -9.66
C GLY A 90 -2.34 8.37 -8.14
N THR A 91 -1.72 7.36 -7.53
CA THR A 91 -1.48 7.31 -6.09
C THR A 91 -0.01 7.03 -5.77
N ALA A 92 0.34 7.03 -4.48
CA ALA A 92 1.66 6.66 -4.01
C ALA A 92 1.94 5.13 -4.02
N MET A 93 0.96 4.28 -4.39
CA MET A 93 1.15 2.82 -4.48
C MET A 93 1.81 2.45 -5.81
N PRO A 94 3.12 2.12 -5.83
CA PRO A 94 3.82 1.77 -7.07
C PRO A 94 3.48 0.36 -7.54
N ALA A 95 3.82 0.06 -8.78
CA ALA A 95 3.80 -1.31 -9.30
C ALA A 95 5.01 -2.09 -8.74
N PHE A 96 4.77 -3.31 -8.25
CA PHE A 96 5.84 -4.17 -7.75
C PHE A 96 6.22 -5.31 -8.70
N ALA A 97 5.36 -5.68 -9.66
CA ALA A 97 5.67 -6.74 -10.61
C ALA A 97 6.79 -6.33 -11.59
N GLN A 98 7.71 -7.24 -11.88
CA GLN A 98 8.75 -7.04 -12.90
C GLN A 98 8.15 -6.68 -14.26
N SER A 99 7.04 -7.28 -14.63
CA SER A 99 6.28 -6.98 -15.86
C SER A 99 5.72 -5.56 -15.93
N ALA A 100 5.59 -4.89 -14.78
CA ALA A 100 5.10 -3.52 -14.66
C ALA A 100 6.19 -2.52 -14.22
N GLY A 101 7.47 -2.93 -14.29
CA GLY A 101 8.62 -2.11 -13.95
C GLY A 101 9.04 -2.16 -12.47
N GLY A 102 8.42 -3.02 -11.66
CA GLY A 102 8.80 -3.28 -10.28
C GLY A 102 9.93 -4.30 -10.15
N MET A 103 10.18 -4.78 -8.93
CA MET A 103 11.29 -5.70 -8.64
C MET A 103 10.83 -7.11 -8.27
N LEU A 104 9.55 -7.33 -7.97
CA LEU A 104 9.06 -8.61 -7.49
C LEU A 104 8.66 -9.53 -8.64
N THR A 105 8.99 -10.80 -8.51
CA THR A 105 8.48 -11.85 -9.39
C THR A 105 7.01 -12.12 -9.14
N ASP A 106 6.30 -12.71 -10.11
CA ASP A 106 4.91 -13.14 -9.93
C ASP A 106 4.74 -14.08 -8.74
N LYS A 107 5.70 -14.98 -8.51
CA LYS A 107 5.69 -15.91 -7.36
C LYS A 107 5.75 -15.17 -6.02
N GLN A 108 6.54 -14.12 -5.93
CA GLN A 108 6.64 -13.30 -4.71
C GLN A 108 5.34 -12.52 -4.49
N ILE A 109 4.73 -11.99 -5.54
CA ILE A 109 3.43 -11.30 -5.46
C ILE A 109 2.33 -12.28 -5.02
N ASP A 110 2.29 -13.48 -5.58
CA ASP A 110 1.34 -14.53 -5.19
C ASP A 110 1.53 -14.93 -3.71
N LEU A 111 2.79 -15.07 -3.28
CA LEU A 111 3.10 -15.33 -1.88
C LEU A 111 2.60 -14.18 -0.97
N ILE A 112 2.90 -12.92 -1.29
CA ILE A 112 2.46 -11.77 -0.50
C ILE A 112 0.93 -11.77 -0.40
N THR A 113 0.21 -11.91 -1.50
CA THR A 113 -1.25 -11.90 -1.54
C THR A 113 -1.85 -13.00 -0.68
N SER A 114 -1.38 -14.24 -0.87
CA SER A 114 -1.88 -15.38 -0.10
C SER A 114 -1.55 -15.28 1.39
N GLN A 115 -0.38 -14.76 1.75
CA GLN A 115 0.02 -14.59 3.13
C GLN A 115 -0.73 -13.45 3.84
N ILE A 116 -1.04 -12.34 3.15
CA ILE A 116 -1.94 -11.30 3.66
C ILE A 116 -3.28 -11.92 4.06
N ARG A 117 -3.87 -12.71 3.17
CA ARG A 117 -5.14 -13.41 3.41
C ARG A 117 -5.06 -14.41 4.57
N SER A 118 -4.06 -15.28 4.56
CA SER A 118 -3.94 -16.34 5.56
C SER A 118 -3.57 -15.84 6.95
N ARG A 119 -2.77 -14.78 7.03
CA ARG A 119 -2.33 -14.23 8.33
C ARG A 119 -3.36 -13.33 8.99
N TRP A 120 -4.04 -12.50 8.20
CA TRP A 120 -4.89 -11.42 8.72
C TRP A 120 -6.37 -11.58 8.38
N GLY A 121 -6.72 -12.43 7.42
CA GLY A 121 -8.11 -12.69 7.06
C GLY A 121 -8.88 -13.38 8.18
N ARG A 122 -10.17 -13.06 8.27
CA ARG A 122 -11.11 -13.69 9.21
C ARG A 122 -12.27 -14.27 8.41
N PRO A 123 -12.21 -15.56 8.04
CA PRO A 123 -13.29 -16.19 7.30
C PRO A 123 -14.63 -15.99 8.02
N GLY A 124 -15.66 -15.62 7.28
CA GLY A 124 -16.99 -15.43 7.85
C GLY A 124 -17.20 -14.14 8.63
N PHE A 125 -16.25 -13.21 8.68
CA PHE A 125 -16.36 -11.97 9.46
C PHE A 125 -17.61 -11.13 9.15
N LEU A 126 -18.06 -11.15 7.90
CA LEU A 126 -19.26 -10.41 7.44
C LEU A 126 -20.45 -11.32 7.06
N ASN A 127 -20.48 -12.60 7.47
CA ASN A 127 -21.53 -13.54 7.06
C ASN A 127 -22.97 -13.10 7.41
N SER A 128 -23.15 -12.30 8.46
CA SER A 128 -24.46 -11.77 8.89
C SER A 128 -24.74 -10.37 8.37
N ALA A 129 -23.83 -9.77 7.59
CA ALA A 129 -23.97 -8.44 7.02
C ALA A 129 -24.05 -8.54 5.49
N ASN A 130 -24.72 -7.57 4.86
CA ASN A 130 -24.71 -7.42 3.41
C ASN A 130 -23.71 -6.29 3.06
N PRO A 131 -22.40 -6.61 2.90
CA PRO A 131 -21.40 -5.58 2.71
C PRO A 131 -21.54 -4.90 1.35
N PRO A 132 -21.14 -3.62 1.24
CA PRO A 132 -20.93 -2.98 -0.05
C PRO A 132 -19.91 -3.77 -0.87
N SER A 133 -20.05 -3.74 -2.19
CA SER A 133 -19.09 -4.37 -3.10
C SER A 133 -17.73 -3.70 -2.99
N TYR A 134 -16.65 -4.45 -3.14
CA TYR A 134 -15.30 -3.87 -3.18
C TYR A 134 -15.20 -2.82 -4.29
N SER A 135 -15.57 -3.17 -5.52
CA SER A 135 -15.62 -2.23 -6.65
C SER A 135 -17.03 -1.67 -6.85
N ALA A 136 -17.13 -0.42 -7.29
CA ALA A 136 -18.40 0.18 -7.65
C ALA A 136 -19.04 -0.58 -8.83
N LYS A 137 -20.35 -0.83 -8.74
CA LYS A 137 -21.13 -1.54 -9.77
C LYS A 137 -21.82 -0.59 -10.76
N SER A 138 -21.89 0.69 -10.41
CA SER A 138 -22.58 1.74 -11.16
C SER A 138 -21.79 3.03 -11.13
N ALA A 139 -22.13 3.97 -12.00
CA ALA A 139 -21.62 5.33 -11.90
C ALA A 139 -22.20 6.03 -10.67
N GLY A 140 -21.40 6.89 -10.03
CA GLY A 140 -21.84 7.73 -8.93
C GLY A 140 -22.43 9.06 -9.41
N ASN A 141 -23.32 9.61 -8.61
CA ASN A 141 -23.91 10.94 -8.81
C ASN A 141 -23.34 11.93 -7.79
N PRO A 142 -22.52 12.92 -8.17
CA PRO A 142 -21.92 13.86 -7.23
C PRO A 142 -22.93 14.67 -6.42
N ALA A 143 -24.12 15.01 -6.98
CA ALA A 143 -25.12 15.75 -6.26
C ALA A 143 -25.77 14.89 -5.14
N GLN A 144 -26.03 13.60 -5.40
CA GLN A 144 -26.47 12.66 -4.37
C GLN A 144 -25.35 12.38 -3.36
N GLY A 145 -24.10 12.36 -3.82
CA GLY A 145 -22.94 12.21 -2.98
C GLY A 145 -22.78 13.34 -1.96
N ALA A 146 -23.04 14.58 -2.32
CA ALA A 146 -23.08 15.71 -1.40
C ALA A 146 -24.14 15.53 -0.31
N LEU A 147 -25.32 15.03 -0.66
CA LEU A 147 -26.39 14.76 0.32
C LEU A 147 -26.03 13.59 1.26
N ALA A 148 -25.46 12.53 0.71
CA ALA A 148 -24.97 11.40 1.50
C ALA A 148 -23.81 11.83 2.42
N TYR A 149 -22.88 12.64 1.93
CA TYR A 149 -21.81 13.23 2.73
C TYR A 149 -22.36 13.99 3.94
N ASN A 150 -23.29 14.92 3.71
CA ASN A 150 -23.93 15.70 4.80
C ASN A 150 -24.60 14.79 5.83
N THR A 151 -25.16 13.68 5.38
CA THR A 151 -25.84 12.72 6.25
C THR A 151 -24.87 11.93 7.12
N TYR A 152 -23.79 11.39 6.54
CA TYR A 152 -22.94 10.38 7.20
C TYR A 152 -21.57 10.88 7.65
N CYS A 153 -21.05 11.96 7.06
CA CYS A 153 -19.65 12.33 7.19
C CYS A 153 -19.42 13.73 7.79
N GLU A 154 -20.35 14.67 7.54
CA GLU A 154 -20.19 16.08 7.90
C GLU A 154 -19.98 16.31 9.40
N SER A 155 -20.65 15.52 10.25
CA SER A 155 -20.55 15.64 11.72
C SER A 155 -19.11 15.47 12.26
N CYS A 156 -18.25 14.78 11.50
CA CYS A 156 -16.85 14.59 11.83
C CYS A 156 -15.94 15.43 10.94
N HIS A 157 -16.17 15.42 9.62
CA HIS A 157 -15.28 16.05 8.63
C HIS A 157 -15.65 17.49 8.29
N GLY A 158 -16.67 18.05 8.92
CA GLY A 158 -17.09 19.45 8.76
C GLY A 158 -17.82 19.73 7.45
N PRO A 159 -18.39 20.93 7.30
CA PRO A 159 -19.09 21.34 6.09
C PRO A 159 -18.17 21.24 4.86
N GLY A 160 -18.67 20.63 3.78
CA GLY A 160 -17.95 20.47 2.54
C GLY A 160 -16.69 19.59 2.61
N GLY A 161 -16.45 18.90 3.72
CA GLY A 161 -15.27 18.02 3.86
C GLY A 161 -13.97 18.74 4.21
N HIS A 162 -14.02 19.99 4.63
CA HIS A 162 -12.85 20.82 4.93
C HIS A 162 -12.24 20.61 6.32
N GLY A 163 -12.72 19.65 7.05
CA GLY A 163 -12.29 19.33 8.41
C GLY A 163 -13.24 19.87 9.48
N GLY A 164 -13.24 19.20 10.61
CA GLY A 164 -14.06 19.50 11.78
C GLY A 164 -13.30 19.20 13.07
N ALA A 165 -13.99 19.31 14.20
CA ALA A 165 -13.37 19.04 15.49
C ALA A 165 -12.98 17.58 15.72
N LYS A 166 -13.56 16.64 14.95
CA LYS A 166 -13.38 15.18 15.12
C LYS A 166 -12.63 14.52 13.97
N GLY A 167 -12.56 15.16 12.80
CA GLY A 167 -11.96 14.58 11.61
C GLY A 167 -11.23 15.63 10.77
N SER A 168 -10.14 15.20 10.15
CA SER A 168 -9.38 16.05 9.21
C SER A 168 -10.17 16.35 7.93
N SER A 169 -9.67 17.31 7.14
CA SER A 169 -10.18 17.55 5.79
C SER A 169 -10.03 16.31 4.92
N ILE A 170 -11.12 15.92 4.24
CA ILE A 170 -11.14 14.88 3.22
C ILE A 170 -11.36 15.46 1.82
N ALA A 171 -11.63 16.77 1.71
CA ALA A 171 -11.68 17.53 0.48
C ALA A 171 -10.37 18.27 0.19
N ASP A 172 -9.31 18.02 0.97
CA ASP A 172 -7.98 18.61 0.75
C ASP A 172 -7.43 18.18 -0.61
N PRO A 173 -6.99 19.12 -1.48
CA PRO A 173 -6.49 18.80 -2.81
C PRO A 173 -5.27 17.87 -2.80
N ALA A 174 -4.35 17.99 -1.83
CA ALA A 174 -3.17 17.15 -1.75
C ALA A 174 -3.56 15.73 -1.35
N PHE A 175 -4.49 15.56 -0.40
CA PHE A 175 -5.04 14.25 -0.06
C PHE A 175 -5.74 13.61 -1.27
N LEU A 176 -6.64 14.34 -1.94
CA LEU A 176 -7.38 13.83 -3.08
C LEU A 176 -6.49 13.50 -4.29
N ALA A 177 -5.34 14.18 -4.43
CA ALA A 177 -4.36 13.85 -5.48
C ALA A 177 -3.61 12.54 -5.23
N LEU A 178 -3.55 12.05 -3.99
CA LEU A 178 -2.79 10.87 -3.58
C LEU A 178 -3.66 9.62 -3.40
N VAL A 179 -4.99 9.74 -3.47
CA VAL A 179 -5.92 8.63 -3.27
C VAL A 179 -6.79 8.42 -4.50
N SER A 180 -6.93 7.18 -4.96
CA SER A 180 -7.83 6.82 -6.06
C SER A 180 -9.28 6.72 -5.60
N ASP A 181 -10.23 6.71 -6.56
CA ASP A 181 -11.65 6.49 -6.26
C ASP A 181 -11.88 5.14 -5.57
N GLN A 182 -11.17 4.09 -6.00
CA GLN A 182 -11.18 2.80 -5.31
C GLN A 182 -10.63 2.89 -3.89
N GLY A 183 -9.58 3.69 -3.69
CA GLY A 183 -9.02 3.95 -2.35
C GLY A 183 -10.01 4.67 -1.44
N LEU A 184 -10.67 5.73 -1.93
CA LEU A 184 -11.73 6.44 -1.21
C LEU A 184 -12.87 5.50 -0.85
N ARG A 185 -13.34 4.69 -1.81
CA ARG A 185 -14.38 3.69 -1.59
C ARG A 185 -13.97 2.70 -0.50
N THR A 186 -12.76 2.17 -0.57
CA THR A 186 -12.24 1.23 0.41
C THR A 186 -12.22 1.86 1.81
N ILE A 187 -11.72 3.10 1.95
CA ILE A 187 -11.68 3.81 3.23
C ILE A 187 -13.09 4.01 3.80
N ILE A 188 -14.08 4.34 2.98
CA ILE A 188 -15.47 4.50 3.45
C ILE A 188 -16.04 3.16 3.92
N ILE A 189 -15.75 2.07 3.21
CA ILE A 189 -16.22 0.72 3.57
C ILE A 189 -15.56 0.24 4.87
N THR A 190 -14.25 0.36 4.98
CA THR A 190 -13.48 -0.18 6.11
C THR A 190 -13.48 0.74 7.34
N GLY A 191 -13.65 2.04 7.11
CA GLY A 191 -13.32 3.04 8.11
C GLY A 191 -11.81 3.14 8.35
N ARG A 192 -11.47 3.85 9.39
CA ARG A 192 -10.13 3.95 9.98
C ARG A 192 -10.31 3.87 11.50
N PRO A 193 -10.66 2.68 12.04
CA PRO A 193 -11.02 2.54 13.45
C PRO A 193 -9.90 2.96 14.40
N GLU A 194 -8.64 2.83 13.97
CA GLU A 194 -7.46 3.31 14.70
C GLU A 194 -7.39 4.85 14.81
N LEU A 195 -8.11 5.56 13.95
CA LEU A 195 -8.26 7.01 13.97
C LEU A 195 -9.64 7.46 14.47
N GLY A 196 -10.49 6.53 14.91
CA GLY A 196 -11.85 6.79 15.38
C GLY A 196 -12.90 6.90 14.26
N ALA A 197 -12.57 6.63 12.99
CA ALA A 197 -13.53 6.59 11.90
C ALA A 197 -14.14 5.18 11.79
N PRO A 198 -15.47 5.01 11.97
CA PRO A 198 -16.13 3.72 11.91
C PRO A 198 -16.20 3.19 10.47
N ASP A 199 -16.46 1.88 10.32
CA ASP A 199 -16.82 1.30 9.04
C ASP A 199 -18.23 1.70 8.59
N TRP A 200 -18.62 1.30 7.36
CA TRP A 200 -19.90 1.67 6.74
C TRP A 200 -21.14 1.36 7.58
N ARG A 201 -21.05 0.47 8.58
CA ARG A 201 -22.18 0.06 9.43
C ARG A 201 -22.49 1.03 10.54
N ALA A 202 -21.51 1.79 11.02
CA ALA A 202 -21.58 2.44 12.32
C ALA A 202 -21.49 3.98 12.27
N ASN A 203 -21.51 4.59 11.09
CA ASN A 203 -21.57 6.07 10.97
C ASN A 203 -22.85 6.64 11.58
N ILE A 204 -23.97 5.99 11.37
CA ILE A 204 -25.24 6.29 12.04
C ILE A 204 -25.80 4.96 12.59
N PRO A 205 -26.07 4.86 13.88
CA PRO A 205 -26.64 3.65 14.47
C PRO A 205 -27.90 3.18 13.75
N GLY A 206 -27.94 1.92 13.30
CA GLY A 206 -29.08 1.33 12.61
C GLY A 206 -29.29 1.77 11.16
N LYS A 207 -28.42 2.65 10.62
CA LYS A 207 -28.49 3.11 9.23
C LYS A 207 -27.13 2.97 8.54
N PRO A 208 -26.73 1.77 8.09
CA PRO A 208 -25.51 1.57 7.32
C PRO A 208 -25.54 2.40 6.04
N ILE A 209 -24.36 2.85 5.58
CA ILE A 209 -24.22 3.50 4.27
C ILE A 209 -24.39 2.42 3.19
N SER A 210 -25.28 2.66 2.25
CA SER A 210 -25.53 1.73 1.14
C SER A 210 -24.40 1.75 0.10
N ASP A 211 -24.34 0.70 -0.72
CA ASP A 211 -23.37 0.57 -1.81
C ASP A 211 -23.42 1.75 -2.79
N GLN A 212 -24.63 2.24 -3.12
CA GLN A 212 -24.82 3.38 -4.02
C GLN A 212 -24.44 4.70 -3.34
N GLU A 213 -24.82 4.94 -2.08
CA GLU A 213 -24.43 6.16 -1.36
C GLU A 213 -22.90 6.27 -1.24
N ILE A 214 -22.19 5.16 -1.02
CA ILE A 214 -20.71 5.14 -1.05
C ILE A 214 -20.20 5.55 -2.43
N THR A 215 -20.76 5.00 -3.50
CA THR A 215 -20.39 5.31 -4.88
C THR A 215 -20.62 6.80 -5.18
N ASP A 216 -21.74 7.35 -4.72
CA ASP A 216 -22.10 8.76 -4.90
C ASP A 216 -21.16 9.70 -4.11
N VAL A 217 -20.82 9.37 -2.86
CA VAL A 217 -19.86 10.13 -2.05
C VAL A 217 -18.48 10.15 -2.71
N VAL A 218 -18.02 9.00 -3.23
CA VAL A 218 -16.77 8.92 -3.99
C VAL A 218 -16.80 9.83 -5.22
N ALA A 219 -17.90 9.83 -5.98
CA ALA A 219 -18.06 10.70 -7.14
C ALA A 219 -18.06 12.18 -6.76
N TRP A 220 -18.68 12.54 -5.63
CA TRP A 220 -18.64 13.91 -5.10
C TRP A 220 -17.21 14.31 -4.70
N LEU A 221 -16.46 13.48 -3.97
CA LEU A 221 -15.06 13.74 -3.63
C LEU A 221 -14.19 13.84 -4.88
N ALA A 222 -14.39 12.97 -5.86
CA ALA A 222 -13.67 13.02 -7.14
C ALA A 222 -13.92 14.34 -7.91
N SER A 223 -15.14 14.90 -7.83
CA SER A 223 -15.46 16.19 -8.43
C SER A 223 -14.72 17.37 -7.79
N GLN A 224 -14.39 17.29 -6.49
CA GLN A 224 -13.57 18.30 -5.80
C GLN A 224 -12.12 18.30 -6.32
N ARG A 225 -11.60 17.12 -6.71
CA ARG A 225 -10.28 16.96 -7.33
C ARG A 225 -10.15 17.77 -8.61
N ALA A 226 -11.18 17.75 -9.47
CA ALA A 226 -11.19 18.48 -10.72
C ALA A 226 -11.25 20.01 -10.53
N GLN A 227 -11.91 20.48 -9.46
CA GLN A 227 -12.03 21.92 -9.16
C GLN A 227 -10.72 22.51 -8.62
N SER A 228 -9.87 21.69 -8.05
CA SER A 228 -8.59 22.09 -7.43
C SER A 228 -7.43 22.11 -8.43
N ALA A 229 -7.59 21.61 -9.65
CA ALA A 229 -6.59 21.72 -10.69
C ALA A 229 -6.44 23.19 -11.09
N PRO A 230 -5.24 23.80 -11.07
CA PRO A 230 -5.06 25.16 -11.55
C PRO A 230 -5.53 25.22 -13.01
N HIS A 231 -6.42 26.16 -13.32
CA HIS A 231 -6.78 26.44 -14.69
C HIS A 231 -5.48 26.72 -15.45
N ALA A 232 -5.08 25.81 -16.32
CA ALA A 232 -4.06 26.10 -17.31
C ALA A 232 -4.57 27.25 -18.15
N ASN A 233 -4.07 28.45 -17.84
CA ASN A 233 -4.36 29.64 -18.62
C ASN A 233 -3.99 29.35 -20.08
N SER A 234 -4.99 29.17 -20.92
CA SER A 234 -4.86 29.23 -22.36
C SER A 234 -4.65 30.69 -22.78
N THR A 235 -3.50 31.23 -22.46
CA THR A 235 -2.99 32.44 -23.13
C THR A 235 -2.49 32.00 -24.48
N SER A 236 -3.43 31.95 -25.42
CA SER A 236 -3.12 32.05 -26.85
C SER A 236 -2.55 33.43 -27.11
N ASN A 237 -1.23 33.56 -26.96
CA ASN A 237 -0.51 34.76 -27.38
C ASN A 237 -0.36 34.71 -28.89
N THR A 238 -1.36 35.25 -29.59
CA THR A 238 -1.26 35.56 -31.01
C THR A 238 -0.33 36.75 -31.17
N THR A 239 0.95 36.50 -31.31
CA THR A 239 1.92 37.50 -31.76
C THR A 239 1.69 37.74 -33.26
N GLN A 240 0.97 38.79 -33.55
CA GLN A 240 0.92 39.35 -34.91
C GLN A 240 2.29 39.96 -35.21
N HIS A 241 3.10 39.32 -36.04
CA HIS A 241 4.19 39.95 -36.74
C HIS A 241 3.64 40.97 -37.73
N GLN A 242 3.73 42.24 -37.37
CA GLN A 242 3.60 43.33 -38.34
C GLN A 242 4.93 43.44 -39.14
N GLU A 243 4.86 43.00 -40.34
CA GLU A 243 5.86 43.26 -41.38
C GLU A 243 5.79 44.72 -41.77
N SER A 244 6.74 45.55 -41.32
CA SER A 244 6.91 46.91 -41.85
C SER A 244 7.81 46.88 -43.07
N THR A 245 7.20 46.94 -44.26
CA THR A 245 7.86 47.34 -45.50
C THR A 245 8.28 48.80 -45.37
N ASN A 246 9.58 49.09 -45.45
CA ASN A 246 10.08 50.38 -45.79
C ASN A 246 11.01 50.29 -47.00
N ALA A 247 10.52 50.82 -48.10
CA ALA A 247 11.26 51.11 -49.32
C ALA A 247 12.04 52.41 -49.12
N ARG A 248 13.33 52.34 -49.38
CA ARG A 248 14.11 53.32 -50.16
C ARG A 248 15.59 52.88 -50.27
#